data_10e8157cbf7c96641bab26a8d3c37fc0
#
_entry.id   10e8157cbf7c96641bab26a8d3c37fc0
#
_cell.length_a   1.000
_cell.length_b   1.000
_cell.length_c   1.000
_cell.angle_alpha   90.00
_cell.angle_beta   90.00
_cell.angle_gamma   90.00
#
_symmetry.space_group_name_H-M   'P 1'
#
loop_
_entity.id
_entity.type
_entity.pdbx_description
1 polymer ?
#
loop_
_entity_poly.entity_id
_entity_poly.type
_entity_poly.pdbx_seq_one_letter_code
_entity_poly.pdbx_strand_id
1 'polypeptide(L)'
;DIGAEEEDDNKKKVDEPQRDYFLGMYLLRISHEREADINNLIGFAKYLKEQNVDDIVIDVYGTGDYLNEFLDKIFDNEVEDYICYCGETSNPKNQMKNHDAVVDFTLNHSFGMPYIEAILNGKMVYCTENTGSREVLNGIDGCIYTSYAELLDKIRKFPQVTDDQLRSNYDKISKVYSREVLGEKFVDFLEK
;
A
#
# COMPACT_ATOMS: atom_id res chain seq x y z
N ASP A 1 -41.39 13.18 5.53
CA ASP A 1 -40.43 14.18 5.06
C ASP A 1 -39.12 13.97 5.81
N ILE A 2 -38.24 13.17 5.26
CA ILE A 2 -36.84 13.09 5.67
C ILE A 2 -36.04 13.61 4.49
N GLY A 3 -35.58 14.87 4.61
CA GLY A 3 -34.75 15.53 3.63
C GLY A 3 -33.47 14.76 3.40
N ALA A 4 -33.24 14.37 2.15
CA ALA A 4 -31.94 13.95 1.70
C ALA A 4 -31.05 15.21 1.64
N GLU A 5 -30.04 15.28 2.50
CA GLU A 5 -28.97 16.26 2.35
C GLU A 5 -28.13 15.83 1.14
N GLU A 6 -28.27 16.58 0.05
CA GLU A 6 -27.33 16.53 -1.07
C GLU A 6 -25.97 17.03 -0.56
N GLU A 7 -25.00 16.13 -0.44
CA GLU A 7 -23.61 16.50 -0.22
C GLU A 7 -23.11 17.30 -1.44
N ASP A 8 -22.89 18.59 -1.20
CA ASP A 8 -22.31 19.54 -2.14
C ASP A 8 -20.87 19.12 -2.51
N ASP A 9 -20.75 18.53 -3.70
CA ASP A 9 -19.49 17.97 -4.26
C ASP A 9 -18.50 19.06 -4.73
N ASN A 10 -18.66 20.29 -4.24
CA ASN A 10 -17.85 21.45 -4.60
C ASN A 10 -16.82 21.81 -3.52
N LYS A 11 -16.26 20.80 -2.82
CA LYS A 11 -15.08 21.03 -1.97
C LYS A 11 -13.87 21.27 -2.87
N LYS A 12 -13.44 22.57 -2.94
CA LYS A 12 -12.15 23.01 -3.45
C LYS A 12 -11.08 21.97 -3.06
N LYS A 13 -10.35 21.43 -4.07
CA LYS A 13 -9.06 20.75 -3.83
C LYS A 13 -8.27 21.72 -2.93
N VAL A 14 -8.09 21.35 -1.69
CA VAL A 14 -7.08 21.98 -0.84
C VAL A 14 -5.78 21.56 -1.49
N ASP A 15 -5.00 22.54 -1.97
CA ASP A 15 -3.65 22.31 -2.45
C ASP A 15 -2.89 21.63 -1.31
N GLU A 16 -2.74 20.30 -1.39
CA GLU A 16 -1.84 19.58 -0.49
C GLU A 16 -0.43 20.14 -0.73
N PRO A 17 0.34 20.43 0.34
CA PRO A 17 1.69 20.93 0.17
C PRO A 17 2.45 19.91 -0.69
N GLN A 18 2.97 20.38 -1.83
CA GLN A 18 3.77 19.56 -2.73
C GLN A 18 4.99 19.07 -1.95
N ARG A 19 5.05 17.76 -1.69
CA ARG A 19 6.19 17.13 -1.00
C ARG A 19 7.31 16.92 -2.00
N ASP A 20 8.53 17.19 -1.59
CA ASP A 20 9.72 16.95 -2.39
C ASP A 20 10.23 15.49 -2.25
N TYR A 21 9.42 14.61 -1.62
CA TYR A 21 9.76 13.21 -1.39
C TYR A 21 8.55 12.30 -1.61
N PHE A 22 8.83 11.03 -1.97
CA PHE A 22 7.83 9.97 -2.06
C PHE A 22 7.46 9.44 -0.67
N LEU A 23 6.17 9.36 -0.39
CA LEU A 23 5.63 8.79 0.84
C LEU A 23 4.83 7.53 0.56
N GLY A 24 5.42 6.38 0.89
CA GLY A 24 4.77 5.08 0.81
C GLY A 24 4.03 4.73 2.10
N MET A 25 2.96 3.96 1.99
CA MET A 25 2.23 3.40 3.13
C MET A 25 2.39 1.89 3.18
N TYR A 26 2.78 1.35 4.34
CA TYR A 26 2.82 -0.08 4.60
C TYR A 26 1.91 -0.45 5.77
N LEU A 27 1.00 -1.39 5.53
CA LEU A 27 0.10 -1.95 6.53
C LEU A 27 0.61 -3.32 6.97
N LEU A 28 1.01 -3.45 8.22
CA LEU A 28 1.67 -4.65 8.72
C LEU A 28 1.13 -5.06 10.10
N ARG A 29 0.82 -6.35 10.28
CA ARG A 29 0.76 -6.93 11.62
C ARG A 29 2.18 -7.14 12.12
N ILE A 30 2.60 -6.39 13.15
CA ILE A 30 3.96 -6.41 13.69
C ILE A 30 4.09 -7.58 14.68
N SER A 31 4.29 -8.79 14.16
CA SER A 31 4.39 -10.02 14.97
C SER A 31 5.63 -10.83 14.63
N HIS A 32 6.03 -11.73 15.53
CA HIS A 32 7.17 -12.64 15.31
C HIS A 32 7.04 -13.43 14.00
N GLU A 33 5.84 -13.83 13.62
CA GLU A 33 5.57 -14.55 12.35
C GLU A 33 5.87 -13.70 11.11
N ARG A 34 5.93 -12.37 11.27
CA ARG A 34 6.20 -11.38 10.22
C ARG A 34 7.60 -10.82 10.26
N GLU A 35 8.50 -11.41 11.03
CA GLU A 35 9.89 -10.95 11.12
C GLU A 35 10.59 -10.90 9.75
N ALA A 36 10.33 -11.88 8.89
CA ALA A 36 10.90 -11.89 7.54
C ALA A 36 10.42 -10.70 6.69
N ASP A 37 9.15 -10.29 6.82
CA ASP A 37 8.56 -9.15 6.14
C ASP A 37 9.16 -7.83 6.68
N ILE A 38 9.35 -7.74 8.00
CA ILE A 38 10.02 -6.63 8.67
C ILE A 38 11.47 -6.52 8.19
N ASN A 39 12.20 -7.63 8.12
CA ASN A 39 13.58 -7.64 7.63
C ASN A 39 13.66 -7.23 6.15
N ASN A 40 12.63 -7.53 5.34
CA ASN A 40 12.54 -7.09 3.96
C ASN A 40 12.35 -5.56 3.86
N LEU A 41 11.50 -4.96 4.69
CA LEU A 41 11.37 -3.50 4.80
C LEU A 41 12.70 -2.83 5.22
N ILE A 42 13.32 -3.33 6.31
CA ILE A 42 14.62 -2.83 6.79
C ILE A 42 15.69 -2.95 5.68
N GLY A 43 15.69 -4.08 4.95
CA GLY A 43 16.60 -4.31 3.83
C GLY A 43 16.44 -3.28 2.72
N PHE A 44 15.20 -2.88 2.39
CA PHE A 44 14.95 -1.82 1.43
C PHE A 44 15.47 -0.45 1.93
N ALA A 45 15.18 -0.10 3.18
CA ALA A 45 15.68 1.15 3.78
C ALA A 45 17.21 1.23 3.79
N LYS A 46 17.91 0.12 4.13
CA LYS A 46 19.37 0.03 4.02
C LYS A 46 19.84 0.21 2.57
N TYR A 47 19.14 -0.41 1.62
CA TYR A 47 19.44 -0.25 0.21
C TYR A 47 19.33 1.22 -0.22
N LEU A 48 18.28 1.96 0.19
CA LEU A 48 18.15 3.39 -0.08
C LEU A 48 19.33 4.19 0.50
N LYS A 49 19.70 3.92 1.75
CA LYS A 49 20.86 4.54 2.41
C LYS A 49 22.15 4.30 1.64
N GLU A 50 22.41 3.06 1.23
CA GLU A 50 23.59 2.68 0.43
C GLU A 50 23.63 3.37 -0.95
N GLN A 51 22.47 3.63 -1.54
CA GLN A 51 22.34 4.33 -2.82
C GLN A 51 22.33 5.86 -2.65
N ASN A 52 22.45 6.42 -1.44
CA ASN A 52 22.32 7.84 -1.11
C ASN A 52 20.99 8.44 -1.62
N VAL A 53 19.89 7.71 -1.46
CA VAL A 53 18.53 8.13 -1.77
C VAL A 53 17.90 8.58 -0.46
N ASP A 54 17.51 9.85 -0.32
CA ASP A 54 17.01 10.48 0.90
C ASP A 54 15.58 11.07 0.75
N ASP A 55 14.97 10.87 -0.41
CA ASP A 55 13.66 11.39 -0.77
C ASP A 55 12.55 10.32 -0.85
N ILE A 56 12.71 9.23 -0.11
CA ILE A 56 11.71 8.15 0.00
C ILE A 56 11.52 7.79 1.47
N VAL A 57 10.27 7.87 1.95
CA VAL A 57 9.88 7.50 3.31
C VAL A 57 8.74 6.48 3.25
N ILE A 58 8.77 5.49 4.13
CA ILE A 58 7.70 4.49 4.28
C ILE A 58 7.06 4.64 5.66
N ASP A 59 5.82 5.07 5.70
CA ASP A 59 5.00 5.10 6.89
C ASP A 59 4.45 3.70 7.18
N VAL A 60 4.74 3.18 8.36
CA VAL A 60 4.31 1.84 8.79
C VAL A 60 3.17 1.96 9.80
N TYR A 61 2.03 1.38 9.45
CA TYR A 61 0.86 1.29 10.31
C TYR A 61 0.63 -0.15 10.75
N GLY A 62 0.49 -0.35 12.04
CA GLY A 62 0.17 -1.64 12.61
C GLY A 62 0.57 -1.77 14.07
N THR A 63 0.28 -2.93 14.64
CA THR A 63 0.64 -3.27 16.01
C THR A 63 0.87 -4.78 16.12
N GLY A 64 1.47 -5.22 17.25
CA GLY A 64 1.69 -6.62 17.52
C GLY A 64 2.75 -6.86 18.58
N ASP A 65 3.02 -8.13 18.83
CA ASP A 65 3.91 -8.61 19.88
C ASP A 65 5.41 -8.49 19.55
N TYR A 66 5.74 -8.02 18.34
CA TYR A 66 7.12 -7.79 17.88
C TYR A 66 7.43 -6.29 17.71
N LEU A 67 6.61 -5.41 18.33
CA LEU A 67 6.75 -3.96 18.12
C LEU A 67 8.07 -3.41 18.66
N ASN A 68 8.48 -3.82 19.87
CA ASN A 68 9.71 -3.30 20.46
C ASN A 68 10.93 -3.70 19.61
N GLU A 69 11.00 -4.97 19.21
CA GLU A 69 12.07 -5.49 18.36
C GLU A 69 12.06 -4.83 16.96
N PHE A 70 10.89 -4.50 16.44
CA PHE A 70 10.79 -3.73 15.20
C PHE A 70 11.40 -2.34 15.33
N LEU A 71 11.08 -1.61 16.41
CA LEU A 71 11.65 -0.30 16.67
C LEU A 71 13.17 -0.37 16.93
N ASP A 72 13.62 -1.37 17.67
CA ASP A 72 15.06 -1.63 17.89
C ASP A 72 15.77 -1.90 16.54
N LYS A 73 15.16 -2.70 15.65
CA LYS A 73 15.71 -2.95 14.31
C LYS A 73 15.85 -1.68 13.46
N ILE A 74 14.89 -0.75 13.51
CA ILE A 74 14.99 0.54 12.82
C ILE A 74 16.19 1.31 13.34
N PHE A 75 16.33 1.44 14.67
CA PHE A 75 17.39 2.17 15.31
C PHE A 75 18.76 1.52 15.10
N ASP A 76 18.90 0.21 15.33
CA ASP A 76 20.15 -0.53 15.19
C ASP A 76 20.72 -0.53 13.76
N ASN A 77 19.84 -0.37 12.76
CA ASN A 77 20.25 -0.27 11.36
C ASN A 77 20.38 1.19 10.88
N GLU A 78 20.10 2.18 11.76
CA GLU A 78 20.17 3.61 11.46
C GLU A 78 19.37 3.97 10.19
N VAL A 79 18.08 3.55 10.15
CA VAL A 79 17.16 3.74 9.00
C VAL A 79 15.92 4.55 9.36
N GLU A 80 15.95 5.32 10.43
CA GLU A 80 14.87 6.16 10.95
C GLU A 80 14.43 7.23 9.94
N ASP A 81 15.33 7.68 9.08
CA ASP A 81 15.02 8.65 8.03
C ASP A 81 14.19 8.06 6.90
N TYR A 82 14.11 6.71 6.79
CA TYR A 82 13.42 5.98 5.72
C TYR A 82 12.14 5.29 6.18
N ILE A 83 12.00 5.03 7.48
CA ILE A 83 10.88 4.28 8.05
C ILE A 83 10.28 5.07 9.21
N CYS A 84 9.04 5.49 9.08
CA CYS A 84 8.29 6.14 10.14
C CYS A 84 7.23 5.18 10.70
N TYR A 85 7.31 4.85 12.00
CA TYR A 85 6.26 4.09 12.66
C TYR A 85 5.12 5.03 13.08
N CYS A 86 3.95 4.85 12.52
CA CYS A 86 2.77 5.70 12.69
C CYS A 86 1.73 5.14 13.65
N GLY A 87 2.00 3.97 14.28
CA GLY A 87 1.06 3.33 15.18
C GLY A 87 -0.04 2.53 14.47
N GLU A 88 -1.10 2.21 15.21
CA GLU A 88 -2.26 1.51 14.68
C GLU A 88 -3.26 2.49 14.04
N THR A 89 -3.91 2.08 12.97
CA THR A 89 -5.00 2.87 12.36
C THR A 89 -6.29 2.07 12.28
N SER A 90 -7.39 2.68 12.74
CA SER A 90 -8.74 2.14 12.57
C SER A 90 -9.35 2.47 11.19
N ASN A 91 -8.72 3.38 10.43
CA ASN A 91 -9.20 3.82 9.13
C ASN A 91 -8.06 3.90 8.10
N PRO A 92 -7.56 2.74 7.62
CA PRO A 92 -6.49 2.69 6.63
C PRO A 92 -6.83 3.44 5.35
N LYS A 93 -8.10 3.40 4.92
CA LYS A 93 -8.59 4.09 3.74
C LYS A 93 -8.36 5.60 3.81
N ASN A 94 -8.55 6.21 4.97
CA ASN A 94 -8.34 7.63 5.13
C ASN A 94 -6.84 7.98 5.14
N GLN A 95 -6.02 7.10 5.74
CA GLN A 95 -4.56 7.28 5.71
C GLN A 95 -4.00 7.16 4.29
N MET A 96 -4.48 6.20 3.49
CA MET A 96 -4.06 6.03 2.09
C MET A 96 -4.18 7.32 1.26
N LYS A 97 -5.14 8.20 1.57
CA LYS A 97 -5.30 9.47 0.83
C LYS A 97 -4.07 10.36 0.93
N ASN A 98 -3.38 10.32 2.06
CA ASN A 98 -2.22 11.16 2.36
C ASN A 98 -0.90 10.58 1.84
N HIS A 99 -0.91 9.41 1.21
CA HIS A 99 0.27 8.71 0.70
C HIS A 99 0.24 8.63 -0.82
N ASP A 100 1.40 8.50 -1.43
CA ASP A 100 1.54 8.38 -2.88
C ASP A 100 1.13 6.99 -3.35
N ALA A 101 1.58 5.96 -2.66
CA ALA A 101 1.27 4.56 -2.98
C ALA A 101 1.24 3.69 -1.71
N VAL A 102 0.65 2.50 -1.82
CA VAL A 102 0.87 1.41 -0.86
C VAL A 102 2.09 0.62 -1.31
N VAL A 103 3.06 0.46 -0.40
CA VAL A 103 4.28 -0.32 -0.65
C VAL A 103 4.29 -1.49 0.33
N ASP A 104 4.23 -2.71 -0.18
CA ASP A 104 4.11 -3.91 0.64
C ASP A 104 5.38 -4.79 0.51
N PHE A 105 5.97 -5.07 1.65
CA PHE A 105 7.18 -5.88 1.79
C PHE A 105 6.88 -7.33 2.22
N THR A 106 5.61 -7.71 2.28
CA THR A 106 5.17 -9.04 2.71
C THR A 106 5.59 -10.11 1.69
N LEU A 107 6.36 -11.09 2.15
CA LEU A 107 6.88 -12.17 1.31
C LEU A 107 5.83 -13.25 1.01
N ASN A 108 4.89 -13.46 1.93
CA ASN A 108 3.87 -14.50 1.83
C ASN A 108 2.48 -13.97 2.14
N HIS A 109 1.76 -13.53 1.11
CA HIS A 109 0.33 -13.28 1.17
C HIS A 109 -0.44 -14.44 0.52
N SER A 110 -1.46 -14.94 1.21
CA SER A 110 -2.37 -15.93 0.63
C SER A 110 -3.36 -15.32 -0.37
N PHE A 111 -3.78 -14.05 -0.17
CA PHE A 111 -4.77 -13.41 -1.03
C PHE A 111 -4.49 -11.92 -1.35
N GLY A 112 -3.87 -11.15 -0.49
CA GLY A 112 -3.51 -9.74 -0.80
C GLY A 112 -4.67 -8.74 -0.73
N MET A 113 -5.53 -8.83 0.29
CA MET A 113 -6.60 -7.84 0.54
C MET A 113 -6.10 -6.38 0.52
N PRO A 114 -4.93 -6.02 1.10
CA PRO A 114 -4.43 -4.65 1.05
C PRO A 114 -4.24 -4.11 -0.37
N TYR A 115 -3.94 -4.96 -1.35
CA TYR A 115 -3.78 -4.55 -2.74
C TYR A 115 -5.11 -4.14 -3.36
N ILE A 116 -6.16 -4.94 -3.11
CA ILE A 116 -7.53 -4.63 -3.57
C ILE A 116 -7.99 -3.31 -2.96
N GLU A 117 -7.84 -3.16 -1.64
CA GLU A 117 -8.24 -1.95 -0.92
C GLU A 117 -7.50 -0.71 -1.44
N ALA A 118 -6.19 -0.80 -1.67
CA ALA A 118 -5.41 0.32 -2.20
C ALA A 118 -5.90 0.74 -3.60
N ILE A 119 -6.05 -0.21 -4.52
CA ILE A 119 -6.47 0.09 -5.89
C ILE A 119 -7.90 0.63 -5.93
N LEU A 120 -8.82 0.08 -5.13
CA LEU A 120 -10.19 0.61 -5.01
C LEU A 120 -10.25 2.00 -4.34
N ASN A 121 -9.18 2.43 -3.70
CA ASN A 121 -9.02 3.80 -3.21
C ASN A 121 -8.20 4.69 -4.17
N GLY A 122 -7.99 4.26 -5.41
CA GLY A 122 -7.28 5.02 -6.44
C GLY A 122 -5.78 5.15 -6.18
N LYS A 123 -5.19 4.22 -5.43
CA LYS A 123 -3.75 4.24 -5.13
C LYS A 123 -2.99 3.22 -5.96
N MET A 124 -1.76 3.58 -6.29
CA MET A 124 -0.79 2.63 -6.81
C MET A 124 -0.34 1.65 -5.72
N VAL A 125 -0.01 0.44 -6.12
CA VAL A 125 0.53 -0.61 -5.22
C VAL A 125 1.88 -1.05 -5.75
N TYR A 126 2.86 -1.14 -4.87
CA TYR A 126 4.14 -1.81 -5.13
C TYR A 126 4.31 -2.93 -4.11
N CYS A 127 4.41 -4.17 -4.54
CA CYS A 127 4.49 -5.32 -3.65
C CYS A 127 5.46 -6.38 -4.14
N THR A 128 5.94 -7.20 -3.22
CA THR A 128 6.75 -8.37 -3.53
C THR A 128 5.98 -9.38 -4.36
N GLU A 129 6.69 -10.16 -5.16
CA GLU A 129 6.11 -11.29 -5.87
C GLU A 129 5.76 -12.41 -4.88
N ASN A 130 4.47 -12.71 -4.73
CA ASN A 130 3.95 -13.79 -3.89
C ASN A 130 2.65 -14.34 -4.49
N THR A 131 2.04 -15.36 -3.87
CA THR A 131 0.83 -15.98 -4.39
C THR A 131 -0.33 -14.99 -4.49
N GLY A 132 -0.55 -14.18 -3.43
CA GLY A 132 -1.63 -13.19 -3.41
C GLY A 132 -1.43 -12.08 -4.44
N SER A 133 -0.19 -11.59 -4.62
CA SER A 133 0.09 -10.56 -5.62
C SER A 133 -0.11 -11.06 -7.04
N ARG A 134 0.32 -12.28 -7.35
CA ARG A 134 0.12 -12.89 -8.68
C ARG A 134 -1.35 -13.11 -9.00
N GLU A 135 -2.18 -13.45 -8.02
CA GLU A 135 -3.62 -13.67 -8.19
C GLU A 135 -4.35 -12.34 -8.36
N VAL A 136 -4.20 -11.44 -7.39
CA VAL A 136 -4.97 -10.18 -7.32
C VAL A 136 -4.55 -9.19 -8.39
N LEU A 137 -3.23 -9.09 -8.66
CA LEU A 137 -2.68 -8.10 -9.58
C LEU A 137 -2.46 -8.64 -11.00
N ASN A 138 -3.07 -9.78 -11.33
CA ASN A 138 -3.02 -10.33 -12.68
C ASN A 138 -3.60 -9.34 -13.70
N GLY A 139 -2.78 -8.97 -14.69
CA GLY A 139 -3.15 -7.98 -15.70
C GLY A 139 -3.10 -6.51 -15.23
N ILE A 140 -2.54 -6.24 -14.05
CA ILE A 140 -2.22 -4.90 -13.56
C ILE A 140 -0.71 -4.70 -13.61
N ASP A 141 -0.28 -3.85 -14.55
CA ASP A 141 1.13 -3.66 -14.81
C ASP A 141 1.80 -2.76 -13.77
N GLY A 142 3.09 -3.00 -13.54
CA GLY A 142 3.95 -2.13 -12.76
C GLY A 142 3.89 -2.32 -11.23
N CYS A 143 3.00 -3.18 -10.72
CA CYS A 143 2.81 -3.33 -9.27
C CYS A 143 3.83 -4.25 -8.59
N ILE A 144 4.18 -5.37 -9.22
CA ILE A 144 5.03 -6.41 -8.61
C ILE A 144 6.50 -6.07 -8.81
N TYR A 145 7.31 -6.23 -7.76
CA TYR A 145 8.77 -6.12 -7.81
C TYR A 145 9.44 -7.39 -7.26
N THR A 146 10.65 -7.67 -7.74
CA THR A 146 11.47 -8.84 -7.38
C THR A 146 12.81 -8.46 -6.74
N SER A 147 13.15 -7.17 -6.75
CA SER A 147 14.38 -6.64 -6.14
C SER A 147 14.17 -5.20 -5.66
N TYR A 148 15.03 -4.74 -4.72
CA TYR A 148 15.00 -3.36 -4.25
C TYR A 148 15.34 -2.35 -5.34
N ALA A 149 16.23 -2.72 -6.27
CA ALA A 149 16.54 -1.88 -7.42
C ALA A 149 15.32 -1.67 -8.33
N GLU A 150 14.54 -2.73 -8.55
CA GLU A 150 13.30 -2.65 -9.32
C GLU A 150 12.24 -1.81 -8.58
N LEU A 151 12.11 -1.97 -7.24
CA LEU A 151 11.20 -1.16 -6.44
C LEU A 151 11.58 0.32 -6.52
N LEU A 152 12.87 0.64 -6.36
CA LEU A 152 13.36 2.02 -6.49
C LEU A 152 13.06 2.60 -7.87
N ASP A 153 13.31 1.84 -8.94
CA ASP A 153 12.99 2.29 -10.32
C ASP A 153 11.48 2.57 -10.50
N LYS A 154 10.61 1.71 -9.95
CA LYS A 154 9.15 1.92 -9.98
C LYS A 154 8.74 3.17 -9.20
N ILE A 155 9.29 3.39 -8.02
CA ILE A 155 9.03 4.60 -7.22
C ILE A 155 9.51 5.86 -7.96
N ARG A 156 10.67 5.82 -8.59
CA ARG A 156 11.19 6.94 -9.41
C ARG A 156 10.31 7.26 -10.63
N LYS A 157 9.58 6.26 -11.13
CA LYS A 157 8.61 6.43 -12.22
C LYS A 157 7.22 6.82 -11.73
N PHE A 158 6.97 6.83 -10.43
CA PHE A 158 5.65 7.18 -9.87
C PHE A 158 5.11 8.54 -10.37
N PRO A 159 5.89 9.62 -10.49
CA PRO A 159 5.40 10.89 -11.04
C PRO A 159 4.85 10.81 -12.47
N GLN A 160 5.11 9.71 -13.20
CA GLN A 160 4.60 9.44 -14.55
C GLN A 160 3.30 8.63 -14.54
N VAL A 161 2.86 8.16 -13.37
CA VAL A 161 1.58 7.44 -13.22
C VAL A 161 0.45 8.45 -13.45
N THR A 162 -0.41 8.15 -14.41
CA THR A 162 -1.52 9.02 -14.80
C THR A 162 -2.82 8.62 -14.11
N ASP A 163 -3.75 9.56 -13.98
CA ASP A 163 -5.11 9.29 -13.50
C ASP A 163 -5.81 8.20 -14.34
N ASP A 164 -5.55 8.17 -15.65
CA ASP A 164 -6.10 7.14 -16.55
C ASP A 164 -5.57 5.73 -16.20
N GLN A 165 -4.31 5.63 -15.82
CA GLN A 165 -3.71 4.36 -15.37
C GLN A 165 -4.34 3.91 -14.05
N LEU A 166 -4.47 4.80 -13.07
CA LEU A 166 -5.13 4.50 -11.79
C LEU A 166 -6.59 4.08 -12.00
N ARG A 167 -7.30 4.79 -12.87
CA ARG A 167 -8.69 4.45 -13.24
C ARG A 167 -8.78 3.09 -13.93
N SER A 168 -7.88 2.80 -14.86
CA SER A 168 -7.80 1.48 -15.52
C SER A 168 -7.56 0.35 -14.51
N ASN A 169 -6.69 0.56 -13.53
CA ASN A 169 -6.44 -0.39 -12.46
C ASN A 169 -7.69 -0.59 -11.60
N TYR A 170 -8.35 0.51 -11.20
CA TYR A 170 -9.61 0.47 -10.48
C TYR A 170 -10.67 -0.34 -11.24
N ASP A 171 -10.86 -0.08 -12.52
CA ASP A 171 -11.86 -0.77 -13.34
C ASP A 171 -11.60 -2.27 -13.46
N LYS A 172 -10.33 -2.67 -13.54
CA LYS A 172 -9.94 -4.09 -13.57
C LYS A 172 -10.24 -4.79 -12.25
N ILE A 173 -9.86 -4.19 -11.13
CA ILE A 173 -10.06 -4.77 -9.79
C ILE A 173 -11.55 -4.76 -9.41
N SER A 174 -12.28 -3.68 -9.64
CA SER A 174 -13.69 -3.56 -9.28
C SER A 174 -14.59 -4.59 -9.99
N LYS A 175 -14.28 -4.94 -11.25
CA LYS A 175 -14.98 -5.99 -12.01
C LYS A 175 -14.88 -7.39 -11.38
N VAL A 176 -13.90 -7.62 -10.51
CA VAL A 176 -13.65 -8.94 -9.91
C VAL A 176 -13.93 -8.94 -8.42
N TYR A 177 -13.56 -7.85 -7.73
CA TYR A 177 -13.47 -7.78 -6.27
C TYR A 177 -14.33 -6.66 -5.65
N SER A 178 -15.19 -5.97 -6.42
CA SER A 178 -16.11 -5.03 -5.79
C SER A 178 -17.11 -5.76 -4.87
N ARG A 179 -17.66 -5.03 -3.90
CA ARG A 179 -18.62 -5.56 -2.95
C ARG A 179 -19.86 -6.13 -3.64
N GLU A 180 -20.30 -5.46 -4.70
CA GLU A 180 -21.44 -5.84 -5.52
C GLU A 180 -21.17 -7.18 -6.23
N VAL A 181 -20.02 -7.30 -6.92
CA VAL A 181 -19.65 -8.51 -7.66
C VAL A 181 -19.43 -9.71 -6.72
N LEU A 182 -18.79 -9.49 -5.56
CA LEU A 182 -18.62 -10.55 -4.58
C LEU A 182 -19.93 -10.97 -3.95
N GLY A 183 -20.85 -10.01 -3.72
CA GLY A 183 -22.19 -10.27 -3.21
C GLY A 183 -23.01 -11.13 -4.18
N GLU A 184 -23.01 -10.79 -5.47
CA GLU A 184 -23.68 -11.58 -6.52
C GLU A 184 -23.15 -13.01 -6.60
N LYS A 185 -21.82 -13.17 -6.64
CA LYS A 185 -21.19 -14.50 -6.65
C LYS A 185 -21.51 -15.34 -5.41
N PHE A 186 -21.67 -14.69 -4.25
CA PHE A 186 -22.03 -15.38 -3.02
C PHE A 186 -23.50 -15.85 -3.06
N VAL A 187 -24.43 -15.03 -3.56
CA VAL A 187 -25.84 -15.43 -3.76
C VAL A 187 -25.93 -16.62 -4.73
N ASP A 188 -25.27 -16.53 -5.89
CA ASP A 188 -25.22 -17.60 -6.89
C ASP A 188 -24.66 -18.92 -6.33
N PHE A 189 -23.74 -18.83 -5.37
CA PHE A 189 -23.19 -20.00 -4.69
C PHE A 189 -24.19 -20.65 -3.72
N LEU A 190 -25.02 -19.84 -3.04
CA LEU A 190 -26.02 -20.34 -2.09
C LEU A 190 -27.25 -20.92 -2.79
N GLU A 191 -27.53 -20.56 -4.03
CA GLU A 191 -28.67 -21.02 -4.81
C GLU A 191 -28.41 -22.34 -5.60
N LYS A 192 -27.17 -22.83 -5.56
CA LYS A 192 -26.74 -24.13 -6.18
C LYS A 192 -26.71 -25.26 -5.17
#